data_c71b585a18ad77c7966f49a49261f71a
#
_entry.id   c71b585a18ad77c7966f49a49261f71a
#
_cell.length_a   1.000
_cell.length_b   1.000
_cell.length_c   1.000
_cell.angle_alpha   90.00
_cell.angle_beta   90.00
_cell.angle_gamma   90.00
#
_symmetry.space_group_name_H-M   'P 1'
#
loop_
_entity.id
_entity.type
_entity.pdbx_description
1 polymer ?
#
loop_
_entity_poly.entity_id
_entity_poly.type
_entity_poly.pdbx_seq_one_letter_code
_entity_poly.pdbx_strand_id
1 'polypeptide(L)'
;MHDIKAIRENPQGFDAGLARRGVAKVAGNILTIDAQKRMSIQQTEVGQSRRKALSQQFGTLKAKGLDIPAELTAELESLKHDLPQGEEAVALQEAALFQTLSGLPNIPADDVPDGVDEANNIIIHQRGTIPAFAFAPREHPDFGPALGLDFESAQAVSGARFAYLRGGAARLSRSLGQFMLDIHTTEFGYEEIAPPLLVRGHAMFGTGQLPKFGEDSYRTEGDDGRWLIPTAEVSLTNLVREKILSEGELPLRFTALTPCFRSEAGAAGKDTRGLIRQHQFDKVELVSITTPDASDAEHERMTQAAETILDRLQLPYRRMLLCAGDMGFTAKKTYDLEVWLPGQSAYREISSCSNCGDFQARRMNARYRVPGEKGTTFVHTLNGSGVAVGRALVAVLENYQQEDGSVIVPDALLPYMGGCTKLEP
;
A
#
# COMPACT_ATOMS: atom_id res chain seq x y z
N MET A 1 1.03 -1.69 11.26
CA MET A 1 1.23 -2.80 12.23
C MET A 1 0.42 -2.50 13.48
N HIS A 2 -0.10 -3.51 14.16
CA HIS A 2 -0.97 -3.31 15.32
C HIS A 2 -0.23 -2.84 16.58
N ASP A 3 -0.95 -2.10 17.44
CA ASP A 3 -0.45 -1.67 18.74
C ASP A 3 -0.65 -2.76 19.80
N ILE A 4 0.43 -3.26 20.38
CA ILE A 4 0.35 -4.26 21.46
C ILE A 4 -0.37 -3.75 22.71
N LYS A 5 -0.35 -2.43 22.95
CA LYS A 5 -1.09 -1.85 24.09
C LYS A 5 -2.59 -1.94 23.86
N ALA A 6 -3.06 -1.56 22.66
CA ALA A 6 -4.47 -1.69 22.29
C ALA A 6 -4.94 -3.15 22.32
N ILE A 7 -4.09 -4.11 21.88
CA ILE A 7 -4.41 -5.55 21.98
C ILE A 7 -4.56 -5.99 23.45
N ARG A 8 -3.70 -5.51 24.37
CA ARG A 8 -3.84 -5.80 25.80
C ARG A 8 -5.12 -5.25 26.42
N GLU A 9 -5.50 -4.04 25.99
CA GLU A 9 -6.70 -3.36 26.51
C GLU A 9 -8.00 -4.01 26.02
N ASN A 10 -8.04 -4.47 24.77
CA ASN A 10 -9.24 -5.11 24.19
C ASN A 10 -8.89 -6.29 23.26
N PRO A 11 -8.45 -7.44 23.82
CA PRO A 11 -8.09 -8.61 23.00
C PRO A 11 -9.28 -9.22 22.26
N GLN A 12 -10.48 -9.14 22.84
CA GLN A 12 -11.70 -9.67 22.21
C GLN A 12 -12.13 -8.82 21.01
N GLY A 13 -12.07 -7.48 21.12
CA GLY A 13 -12.35 -6.58 20.01
C GLY A 13 -11.32 -6.71 18.88
N PHE A 14 -10.05 -6.95 19.23
CA PHE A 14 -9.00 -7.23 18.27
C PHE A 14 -9.29 -8.51 17.45
N ASP A 15 -9.59 -9.62 18.14
CA ASP A 15 -9.95 -10.88 17.49
C ASP A 15 -11.24 -10.76 16.67
N ALA A 16 -12.23 -10.02 17.15
CA ALA A 16 -13.48 -9.78 16.41
C ALA A 16 -13.24 -8.97 15.10
N GLY A 17 -12.41 -7.93 15.18
CA GLY A 17 -12.03 -7.14 14.00
C GLY A 17 -11.29 -7.96 12.96
N LEU A 18 -10.34 -8.81 13.39
CA LEU A 18 -9.61 -9.70 12.50
C LEU A 18 -10.48 -10.83 11.93
N ALA A 19 -11.48 -11.31 12.68
CA ALA A 19 -12.41 -12.32 12.21
C ALA A 19 -13.22 -11.84 10.98
N ARG A 20 -13.55 -10.54 10.89
CA ARG A 20 -14.16 -9.94 9.69
C ARG A 20 -13.27 -10.05 8.44
N ARG A 21 -11.95 -10.26 8.63
CA ARG A 21 -10.94 -10.49 7.59
C ARG A 21 -10.63 -11.96 7.37
N GLY A 22 -11.44 -12.87 7.94
CA GLY A 22 -11.22 -14.32 7.87
C GLY A 22 -10.02 -14.83 8.68
N VAL A 23 -9.48 -14.03 9.59
CA VAL A 23 -8.35 -14.42 10.44
C VAL A 23 -8.86 -15.07 11.72
N ALA A 24 -8.31 -16.22 12.08
CA ALA A 24 -8.62 -16.91 13.35
C ALA A 24 -8.16 -16.07 14.56
N LYS A 25 -8.70 -16.40 15.75
CA LYS A 25 -8.31 -15.76 17.01
C LYS A 25 -6.81 -15.90 17.26
N VAL A 26 -6.12 -14.79 17.50
CA VAL A 26 -4.66 -14.73 17.67
C VAL A 26 -4.23 -13.90 18.88
N ALA A 27 -5.13 -13.11 19.47
CA ALA A 27 -4.80 -12.22 20.60
C ALA A 27 -4.19 -12.97 21.78
N GLY A 28 -4.72 -14.15 22.13
CA GLY A 28 -4.19 -14.95 23.23
C GLY A 28 -2.72 -15.35 23.02
N ASN A 29 -2.35 -15.78 21.83
CA ASN A 29 -0.96 -16.12 21.50
C ASN A 29 -0.05 -14.89 21.57
N ILE A 30 -0.48 -13.77 20.97
CA ILE A 30 0.25 -12.49 20.99
C ILE A 30 0.51 -12.04 22.42
N LEU A 31 -0.52 -12.09 23.29
CA LEU A 31 -0.40 -11.69 24.68
C LEU A 31 0.49 -12.62 25.50
N THR A 32 0.54 -13.91 25.16
CA THR A 32 1.47 -14.87 25.79
C THR A 32 2.92 -14.49 25.47
N ILE A 33 3.25 -14.22 24.20
CA ILE A 33 4.59 -13.80 23.78
C ILE A 33 4.95 -12.46 24.45
N ASP A 34 4.03 -11.49 24.47
CA ASP A 34 4.23 -10.19 25.11
C ASP A 34 4.46 -10.31 26.62
N ALA A 35 3.74 -11.18 27.30
CA ALA A 35 3.92 -11.44 28.74
C ALA A 35 5.31 -12.05 29.01
N GLN A 36 5.71 -13.04 28.23
CA GLN A 36 7.04 -13.66 28.32
C GLN A 36 8.14 -12.63 28.09
N LYS A 37 8.02 -11.80 27.04
CA LYS A 37 8.96 -10.71 26.77
C LYS A 37 9.12 -9.77 27.95
N ARG A 38 8.00 -9.32 28.55
CA ARG A 38 8.02 -8.41 29.71
C ARG A 38 8.67 -9.05 30.93
N MET A 39 8.41 -10.34 31.17
CA MET A 39 9.07 -11.08 32.25
C MET A 39 10.58 -11.18 32.03
N SER A 40 11.02 -11.52 30.82
CA SER A 40 12.45 -11.60 30.49
C SER A 40 13.16 -10.25 30.60
N ILE A 41 12.52 -9.16 30.17
CA ILE A 41 13.05 -7.78 30.34
C ILE A 41 13.21 -7.49 31.83
N GLN A 42 12.19 -7.72 32.65
CA GLN A 42 12.25 -7.46 34.10
C GLN A 42 13.36 -8.25 34.79
N GLN A 43 13.48 -9.55 34.47
CA GLN A 43 14.53 -10.41 35.04
C GLN A 43 15.93 -9.92 34.64
N THR A 44 16.12 -9.54 33.38
CA THR A 44 17.38 -9.00 32.88
C THR A 44 17.75 -7.68 33.55
N GLU A 45 16.79 -6.75 33.70
CA GLU A 45 16.99 -5.47 34.40
C GLU A 45 17.35 -5.64 35.87
N VAL A 46 16.68 -6.55 36.57
CA VAL A 46 17.00 -6.91 37.97
C VAL A 46 18.42 -7.49 38.06
N GLY A 47 18.75 -8.42 37.17
CA GLY A 47 20.10 -9.01 37.10
C GLY A 47 21.20 -7.97 36.81
N GLN A 48 20.96 -7.06 35.85
CA GLN A 48 21.90 -5.97 35.54
C GLN A 48 22.11 -5.03 36.73
N SER A 49 21.03 -4.65 37.42
CA SER A 49 21.09 -3.83 38.62
C SER A 49 21.86 -4.53 39.76
N ARG A 50 21.62 -5.83 39.96
CA ARG A 50 22.31 -6.66 40.93
C ARG A 50 23.81 -6.78 40.61
N ARG A 51 24.16 -7.06 39.36
CA ARG A 51 25.56 -7.13 38.89
C ARG A 51 26.30 -5.82 39.16
N LYS A 52 25.64 -4.66 38.90
CA LYS A 52 26.23 -3.34 39.16
C LYS A 52 26.53 -3.16 40.66
N ALA A 53 25.59 -3.49 41.55
CA ALA A 53 25.77 -3.39 42.99
C ALA A 53 26.90 -4.28 43.51
N LEU A 54 26.92 -5.55 43.09
CA LEU A 54 27.96 -6.52 43.46
C LEU A 54 29.36 -6.10 42.95
N SER A 55 29.45 -5.57 41.71
CA SER A 55 30.70 -5.06 41.14
C SER A 55 31.25 -3.85 41.91
N GLN A 56 30.37 -2.97 42.40
CA GLN A 56 30.79 -1.86 43.27
C GLN A 56 31.28 -2.36 44.63
N GLN A 57 30.60 -3.34 45.23
CA GLN A 57 31.02 -3.96 46.49
C GLN A 57 32.39 -4.66 46.35
N PHE A 58 32.54 -5.45 45.26
CA PHE A 58 33.80 -6.10 44.91
C PHE A 58 34.94 -5.10 44.79
N GLY A 59 34.76 -4.02 44.02
CA GLY A 59 35.75 -2.96 43.87
C GLY A 59 36.10 -2.29 45.18
N THR A 60 35.13 -2.04 46.07
CA THR A 60 35.33 -1.42 47.37
C THR A 60 36.15 -2.34 48.32
N LEU A 61 35.85 -3.62 48.38
CA LEU A 61 36.59 -4.60 49.17
C LEU A 61 38.03 -4.73 48.66
N LYS A 62 38.21 -4.85 47.35
CA LYS A 62 39.54 -4.92 46.71
C LYS A 62 40.40 -3.67 46.98
N ALA A 63 39.82 -2.49 46.90
CA ALA A 63 40.51 -1.23 47.16
C ALA A 63 40.95 -1.06 48.62
N LYS A 64 40.22 -1.68 49.55
CA LYS A 64 40.53 -1.70 50.98
C LYS A 64 41.44 -2.85 51.40
N GLY A 65 41.85 -3.72 50.47
CA GLY A 65 42.68 -4.90 50.76
C GLY A 65 41.97 -5.96 51.63
N LEU A 66 40.63 -5.97 51.62
CA LEU A 66 39.80 -6.92 52.37
C LEU A 66 39.55 -8.19 51.54
N ASP A 67 39.36 -9.30 52.23
CA ASP A 67 38.97 -10.56 51.61
C ASP A 67 37.63 -10.45 50.91
N ILE A 68 37.58 -10.98 49.65
CA ILE A 68 36.37 -11.00 48.86
C ILE A 68 35.59 -12.28 49.21
N PRO A 69 34.31 -12.17 49.66
CA PRO A 69 33.50 -13.33 49.94
C PRO A 69 33.32 -14.23 48.70
N ALA A 70 33.48 -15.55 48.87
CA ALA A 70 33.31 -16.51 47.78
C ALA A 70 31.93 -16.42 47.13
N GLU A 71 30.88 -16.18 47.95
CA GLU A 71 29.49 -15.99 47.51
C GLU A 71 29.36 -14.81 46.54
N LEU A 72 30.00 -13.67 46.78
CA LEU A 72 29.99 -12.50 45.91
C LEU A 72 30.62 -12.82 44.56
N THR A 73 31.74 -13.54 44.54
CA THR A 73 32.38 -13.97 43.31
C THR A 73 31.53 -14.95 42.53
N ALA A 74 30.91 -15.95 43.21
CA ALA A 74 30.04 -16.94 42.61
C ALA A 74 28.80 -16.29 42.00
N GLU A 75 28.17 -15.32 42.69
CA GLU A 75 27.03 -14.59 42.18
C GLU A 75 27.36 -13.70 40.97
N LEU A 76 28.55 -13.04 40.98
CA LEU A 76 29.00 -12.28 39.81
C LEU A 76 29.27 -13.17 38.59
N GLU A 77 29.83 -14.38 38.78
CA GLU A 77 30.04 -15.33 37.68
C GLU A 77 28.72 -15.90 37.17
N SER A 78 27.72 -16.22 38.05
CA SER A 78 26.38 -16.61 37.63
C SER A 78 25.74 -15.52 36.76
N LEU A 79 25.72 -14.27 37.24
CA LEU A 79 25.13 -13.13 36.50
C LEU A 79 25.83 -12.85 35.17
N LYS A 80 27.12 -13.14 35.07
CA LYS A 80 27.89 -13.00 33.82
C LYS A 80 27.43 -14.00 32.75
N HIS A 81 26.96 -15.18 33.19
CA HIS A 81 26.41 -16.22 32.31
C HIS A 81 24.91 -15.98 32.01
N ASP A 82 24.12 -15.61 33.02
CA ASP A 82 22.65 -15.55 32.94
C ASP A 82 22.15 -14.30 32.19
N LEU A 83 22.86 -13.16 32.28
CA LEU A 83 22.45 -11.93 31.60
C LEU A 83 22.44 -12.04 30.08
N PRO A 84 23.48 -12.59 29.40
CA PRO A 84 23.43 -12.79 27.95
C PRO A 84 22.28 -13.69 27.52
N GLN A 85 21.95 -14.74 28.29
CA GLN A 85 20.81 -15.63 28.00
C GLN A 85 19.48 -14.88 28.15
N GLY A 86 19.34 -14.02 29.15
CA GLY A 86 18.17 -13.16 29.32
C GLY A 86 18.01 -12.17 28.15
N GLU A 87 19.09 -11.55 27.69
CA GLU A 87 19.11 -10.66 26.54
C GLU A 87 18.73 -11.40 25.24
N GLU A 88 19.24 -12.61 25.05
CA GLU A 88 18.87 -13.47 23.91
C GLU A 88 17.40 -13.86 23.93
N ALA A 89 16.87 -14.24 25.12
CA ALA A 89 15.46 -14.54 25.27
C ALA A 89 14.57 -13.34 24.92
N VAL A 90 14.94 -12.14 25.34
CA VAL A 90 14.21 -10.89 24.95
C VAL A 90 14.24 -10.72 23.44
N ALA A 91 15.39 -10.87 22.79
CA ALA A 91 15.53 -10.71 21.36
C ALA A 91 14.68 -11.73 20.57
N LEU A 92 14.66 -12.99 21.00
CA LEU A 92 13.83 -14.04 20.40
C LEU A 92 12.33 -13.73 20.52
N GLN A 93 11.89 -13.25 21.67
CA GLN A 93 10.48 -12.90 21.90
C GLN A 93 10.09 -11.64 21.13
N GLU A 94 10.98 -10.66 20.97
CA GLU A 94 10.78 -9.49 20.10
C GLU A 94 10.61 -9.90 18.64
N ALA A 95 11.47 -10.77 18.15
CA ALA A 95 11.40 -11.27 16.78
C ALA A 95 10.09 -12.06 16.54
N ALA A 96 9.71 -12.93 17.48
CA ALA A 96 8.46 -13.69 17.39
C ALA A 96 7.22 -12.79 17.39
N LEU A 97 7.18 -11.78 18.28
CA LEU A 97 6.10 -10.80 18.35
C LEU A 97 6.03 -9.97 17.06
N PHE A 98 7.18 -9.50 16.57
CA PHE A 98 7.28 -8.75 15.32
C PHE A 98 6.79 -9.59 14.12
N GLN A 99 7.24 -10.82 14.00
CA GLN A 99 6.83 -11.73 12.93
C GLN A 99 5.31 -11.96 12.96
N THR A 100 4.75 -12.24 14.12
CA THR A 100 3.30 -12.45 14.28
C THR A 100 2.51 -11.21 13.88
N LEU A 101 2.84 -10.03 14.45
CA LEU A 101 2.12 -8.80 14.18
C LEU A 101 2.28 -8.31 12.73
N SER A 102 3.43 -8.55 12.11
CA SER A 102 3.69 -8.12 10.73
C SER A 102 2.91 -8.92 9.68
N GLY A 103 2.49 -10.13 10.01
CA GLY A 103 1.68 -11.00 9.13
C GLY A 103 0.17 -10.77 9.21
N LEU A 104 -0.32 -9.96 10.16
CA LEU A 104 -1.75 -9.71 10.34
C LEU A 104 -2.23 -8.51 9.51
N PRO A 105 -3.40 -8.61 8.83
CA PRO A 105 -3.99 -7.50 8.10
C PRO A 105 -4.50 -6.42 9.05
N ASN A 106 -4.76 -5.22 8.52
CA ASN A 106 -5.38 -4.14 9.29
C ASN A 106 -6.83 -4.49 9.68
N ILE A 107 -7.33 -3.87 10.73
CA ILE A 107 -8.71 -4.03 11.20
C ILE A 107 -9.62 -3.12 10.37
N PRO A 108 -10.76 -3.64 9.84
CA PRO A 108 -11.73 -2.83 9.13
C PRO A 108 -12.36 -1.76 10.02
N ALA A 109 -12.72 -0.62 9.43
CA ALA A 109 -13.56 0.38 10.08
C ALA A 109 -14.97 -0.19 10.35
N ASP A 110 -15.70 0.44 11.28
CA ASP A 110 -17.02 -0.06 11.71
C ASP A 110 -18.07 0.01 10.60
N ASP A 111 -17.96 0.98 9.69
CA ASP A 111 -18.85 1.19 8.56
C ASP A 111 -18.52 0.36 7.30
N VAL A 112 -17.46 -0.43 7.34
CA VAL A 112 -17.12 -1.38 6.27
C VAL A 112 -18.09 -2.56 6.32
N PRO A 113 -18.70 -2.98 5.19
CA PRO A 113 -19.59 -4.13 5.18
C PRO A 113 -18.85 -5.44 5.46
N ASP A 114 -19.53 -6.37 6.11
CA ASP A 114 -19.04 -7.73 6.24
C ASP A 114 -19.18 -8.47 4.91
N GLY A 115 -18.25 -9.35 4.62
CA GLY A 115 -18.24 -10.13 3.37
C GLY A 115 -16.90 -10.83 3.19
N VAL A 116 -16.88 -11.81 2.29
CA VAL A 116 -15.70 -12.65 2.04
C VAL A 116 -15.00 -12.33 0.72
N ASP A 117 -15.73 -11.75 -0.24
CA ASP A 117 -15.23 -11.46 -1.60
C ASP A 117 -15.99 -10.30 -2.24
N GLU A 118 -15.67 -10.00 -3.50
CA GLU A 118 -16.21 -8.91 -4.31
C GLU A 118 -17.74 -8.90 -4.44
N ALA A 119 -18.41 -10.06 -4.31
CA ALA A 119 -19.86 -10.15 -4.37
C ALA A 119 -20.58 -9.45 -3.21
N ASN A 120 -19.85 -9.18 -2.13
CA ASN A 120 -20.34 -8.49 -0.93
C ASN A 120 -20.05 -6.98 -0.92
N ASN A 121 -19.40 -6.45 -1.96
CA ASN A 121 -19.12 -5.03 -2.09
C ASN A 121 -20.41 -4.23 -2.34
N ILE A 122 -20.46 -3.01 -1.82
CA ILE A 122 -21.65 -2.16 -1.90
C ILE A 122 -21.45 -1.05 -2.93
N ILE A 123 -22.37 -0.91 -3.88
CA ILE A 123 -22.39 0.23 -4.80
C ILE A 123 -22.84 1.48 -4.03
N ILE A 124 -21.98 2.49 -3.97
CA ILE A 124 -22.28 3.78 -3.34
C ILE A 124 -23.02 4.67 -4.31
N HIS A 125 -22.55 4.77 -5.55
CA HIS A 125 -23.23 5.47 -6.64
C HIS A 125 -22.70 5.01 -8.01
N GLN A 126 -23.42 5.42 -9.05
CA GLN A 126 -23.03 5.28 -10.46
C GLN A 126 -23.11 6.64 -11.13
N ARG A 127 -22.18 6.92 -12.04
CA ARG A 127 -22.12 8.16 -12.83
C ARG A 127 -21.82 7.87 -14.30
N GLY A 128 -22.12 8.85 -15.13
CA GLY A 128 -21.98 8.74 -16.57
C GLY A 128 -23.10 7.92 -17.23
N THR A 129 -23.17 7.98 -18.55
CA THR A 129 -24.16 7.25 -19.36
C THR A 129 -23.43 6.19 -20.16
N ILE A 130 -23.85 4.94 -20.03
CA ILE A 130 -23.33 3.84 -20.85
C ILE A 130 -23.63 4.16 -22.33
N PRO A 131 -22.62 4.19 -23.21
CA PRO A 131 -22.82 4.53 -24.61
C PRO A 131 -23.66 3.47 -25.32
N ALA A 132 -24.60 3.92 -26.15
CA ALA A 132 -25.35 3.07 -27.05
C ALA A 132 -24.66 3.03 -28.42
N PHE A 133 -24.21 1.86 -28.84
CA PHE A 133 -23.59 1.64 -30.14
C PHE A 133 -24.63 1.12 -31.15
N ALA A 134 -24.52 1.59 -32.41
CA ALA A 134 -25.30 1.04 -33.53
C ALA A 134 -24.71 -0.27 -34.07
N PHE A 135 -23.57 -0.69 -33.54
CA PHE A 135 -22.81 -1.89 -33.89
C PHE A 135 -22.42 -2.68 -32.61
N ALA A 136 -21.98 -3.91 -32.75
CA ALA A 136 -21.47 -4.69 -31.62
C ALA A 136 -20.11 -4.16 -31.17
N PRO A 137 -19.99 -3.61 -29.95
CA PRO A 137 -18.72 -3.10 -29.45
C PRO A 137 -17.73 -4.26 -29.28
N ARG A 138 -16.46 -4.02 -29.62
CA ARG A 138 -15.37 -4.99 -29.56
C ARG A 138 -14.50 -4.74 -28.34
N GLU A 139 -13.88 -5.80 -27.82
CA GLU A 139 -12.84 -5.65 -26.80
C GLU A 139 -11.55 -5.05 -27.41
N HIS A 140 -10.83 -4.26 -26.62
CA HIS A 140 -9.59 -3.59 -27.08
C HIS A 140 -8.51 -4.55 -27.66
N PRO A 141 -8.36 -5.84 -27.25
CA PRO A 141 -7.40 -6.73 -27.90
C PRO A 141 -7.75 -7.08 -29.35
N ASP A 142 -9.02 -6.95 -29.74
CA ASP A 142 -9.49 -7.37 -31.06
C ASP A 142 -9.31 -6.29 -32.13
N PHE A 143 -9.42 -4.99 -31.77
CA PHE A 143 -9.25 -3.90 -32.71
C PHE A 143 -8.03 -3.00 -32.43
N GLY A 144 -7.53 -3.01 -31.20
CA GLY A 144 -6.39 -2.21 -30.77
C GLY A 144 -5.08 -2.45 -31.51
N PRO A 145 -4.79 -3.65 -32.03
CA PRO A 145 -3.60 -3.86 -32.85
C PRO A 145 -3.50 -2.93 -34.06
N ALA A 146 -4.62 -2.64 -34.73
CA ALA A 146 -4.65 -1.68 -35.83
C ALA A 146 -4.35 -0.23 -35.37
N LEU A 147 -4.60 0.09 -34.10
CA LEU A 147 -4.34 1.40 -33.48
C LEU A 147 -2.95 1.50 -32.84
N GLY A 148 -2.17 0.42 -32.85
CA GLY A 148 -0.81 0.38 -32.30
C GLY A 148 -0.65 -0.35 -30.96
N LEU A 149 -1.60 -1.21 -30.54
CA LEU A 149 -1.40 -2.14 -29.45
C LEU A 149 -0.69 -3.40 -29.98
N ASP A 150 0.61 -3.55 -29.70
CA ASP A 150 1.41 -4.65 -30.25
C ASP A 150 1.73 -5.68 -29.15
N PHE A 151 0.90 -6.69 -29.08
CA PHE A 151 1.06 -7.79 -28.13
C PHE A 151 2.01 -8.87 -28.63
N GLU A 152 2.11 -9.08 -29.95
CA GLU A 152 2.95 -10.12 -30.57
C GLU A 152 4.44 -9.81 -30.34
N SER A 153 4.88 -8.59 -30.67
CA SER A 153 6.27 -8.19 -30.40
C SER A 153 6.61 -8.19 -28.91
N ALA A 154 5.67 -7.81 -28.05
CA ALA A 154 5.88 -7.85 -26.61
C ALA A 154 6.02 -9.28 -26.08
N GLN A 155 5.22 -10.22 -26.61
CA GLN A 155 5.33 -11.63 -26.25
C GLN A 155 6.69 -12.22 -26.66
N ALA A 156 7.22 -11.83 -27.82
CA ALA A 156 8.52 -12.30 -28.28
C ALA A 156 9.69 -11.79 -27.41
N VAL A 157 9.56 -10.59 -26.82
CA VAL A 157 10.64 -9.97 -26.03
C VAL A 157 10.51 -10.28 -24.53
N SER A 158 9.29 -10.26 -23.98
CA SER A 158 9.07 -10.27 -22.53
C SER A 158 8.06 -11.35 -22.07
N GLY A 159 7.37 -12.00 -23.00
CA GLY A 159 6.33 -12.98 -22.68
C GLY A 159 4.93 -12.40 -22.63
N ALA A 160 3.99 -13.17 -22.09
CA ALA A 160 2.60 -12.75 -21.91
C ALA A 160 2.45 -11.58 -20.92
N ARG A 161 1.32 -10.86 -20.98
CA ARG A 161 1.01 -9.71 -20.10
C ARG A 161 1.98 -8.53 -20.22
N PHE A 162 2.61 -8.38 -21.37
CA PHE A 162 3.32 -7.19 -21.82
C PHE A 162 2.70 -6.68 -23.11
N ALA A 163 2.86 -5.40 -23.39
CA ALA A 163 2.43 -4.77 -24.62
C ALA A 163 3.40 -3.68 -25.04
N TYR A 164 3.66 -3.56 -26.34
CA TYR A 164 4.16 -2.32 -26.91
C TYR A 164 2.98 -1.43 -27.28
N LEU A 165 3.12 -0.15 -27.01
CA LEU A 165 2.23 0.89 -27.51
C LEU A 165 2.96 1.65 -28.63
N ARG A 166 2.33 1.82 -29.80
CA ARG A 166 2.94 2.49 -30.96
C ARG A 166 2.09 3.65 -31.43
N GLY A 167 2.71 4.64 -32.03
CA GLY A 167 2.04 5.76 -32.73
C GLY A 167 0.99 6.46 -31.88
N GLY A 168 -0.26 6.45 -32.35
CA GLY A 168 -1.40 7.09 -31.69
C GLY A 168 -1.71 6.52 -30.31
N ALA A 169 -1.65 5.20 -30.14
CA ALA A 169 -1.89 4.55 -28.84
C ALA A 169 -0.84 4.94 -27.79
N ALA A 170 0.45 4.99 -28.17
CA ALA A 170 1.52 5.44 -27.27
C ALA A 170 1.33 6.91 -26.86
N ARG A 171 0.93 7.77 -27.82
CA ARG A 171 0.63 9.17 -27.54
C ARG A 171 -0.57 9.31 -26.60
N LEU A 172 -1.65 8.57 -26.84
CA LEU A 172 -2.85 8.60 -26.01
C LEU A 172 -2.55 8.14 -24.57
N SER A 173 -1.77 7.07 -24.40
CA SER A 173 -1.33 6.60 -23.08
C SER A 173 -0.55 7.67 -22.32
N ARG A 174 0.45 8.29 -22.97
CA ARG A 174 1.21 9.41 -22.38
C ARG A 174 0.31 10.60 -22.04
N SER A 175 -0.62 10.94 -22.92
CA SER A 175 -1.56 12.05 -22.73
C SER A 175 -2.46 11.82 -21.52
N LEU A 176 -2.93 10.61 -21.32
CA LEU A 176 -3.72 10.21 -20.13
C LEU A 176 -2.93 10.42 -18.84
N GLY A 177 -1.67 9.96 -18.79
CA GLY A 177 -0.83 10.15 -17.62
C GLY A 177 -0.57 11.61 -17.29
N GLN A 178 -0.26 12.44 -18.28
CA GLN A 178 -0.06 13.88 -18.11
C GLN A 178 -1.34 14.60 -17.66
N PHE A 179 -2.46 14.32 -18.32
CA PHE A 179 -3.77 14.85 -17.96
C PHE A 179 -4.14 14.56 -16.50
N MET A 180 -3.93 13.33 -16.05
CA MET A 180 -4.18 12.95 -14.65
C MET A 180 -3.30 13.73 -13.67
N LEU A 181 -1.99 13.82 -13.94
CA LEU A 181 -1.06 14.60 -13.10
C LEU A 181 -1.45 16.07 -13.02
N ASP A 182 -1.79 16.69 -14.14
CA ASP A 182 -2.18 18.10 -14.18
C ASP A 182 -3.42 18.37 -13.31
N ILE A 183 -4.44 17.52 -13.38
CA ILE A 183 -5.64 17.65 -12.53
C ILE A 183 -5.27 17.49 -11.05
N HIS A 184 -4.52 16.45 -10.70
CA HIS A 184 -4.18 16.19 -9.30
C HIS A 184 -3.32 17.30 -8.69
N THR A 185 -2.40 17.86 -9.45
CA THR A 185 -1.52 18.95 -8.98
C THR A 185 -2.23 20.30 -8.94
N THR A 186 -3.01 20.65 -9.97
CA THR A 186 -3.61 21.98 -10.12
C THR A 186 -4.96 22.13 -9.40
N GLU A 187 -5.80 21.10 -9.40
CA GLU A 187 -7.14 21.19 -8.82
C GLU A 187 -7.21 20.56 -7.40
N PHE A 188 -6.40 19.53 -7.12
CA PHE A 188 -6.42 18.81 -5.86
C PHE A 188 -5.19 19.06 -4.96
N GLY A 189 -4.25 19.92 -5.36
CA GLY A 189 -3.12 20.37 -4.57
C GLY A 189 -2.18 19.25 -4.12
N TYR A 190 -2.01 18.21 -4.95
CA TYR A 190 -0.97 17.22 -4.78
C TYR A 190 0.37 17.78 -5.27
N GLU A 191 1.44 17.51 -4.56
CA GLU A 191 2.81 17.76 -5.00
C GLU A 191 3.25 16.62 -5.91
N GLU A 192 3.68 16.92 -7.13
CA GLU A 192 4.24 15.93 -8.04
C GLU A 192 5.65 15.54 -7.60
N ILE A 193 5.90 14.25 -7.50
CA ILE A 193 7.17 13.66 -7.12
C ILE A 193 7.66 12.71 -8.23
N ALA A 194 8.94 12.78 -8.59
CA ALA A 194 9.61 11.78 -9.41
C ALA A 194 10.43 10.83 -8.52
N PRO A 195 9.85 9.71 -8.06
CA PRO A 195 10.46 8.87 -7.04
C PRO A 195 11.38 7.80 -7.63
N PRO A 196 12.32 7.23 -6.82
CA PRO A 196 13.04 6.03 -7.18
C PRO A 196 12.09 4.83 -7.39
N LEU A 197 12.37 4.02 -8.43
CA LEU A 197 11.61 2.81 -8.75
C LEU A 197 12.21 1.56 -8.10
N LEU A 198 13.47 1.60 -7.70
CA LEU A 198 14.20 0.55 -6.99
C LEU A 198 14.33 0.94 -5.53
N VAL A 199 13.70 0.16 -4.65
CA VAL A 199 13.62 0.47 -3.22
C VAL A 199 14.23 -0.63 -2.36
N ARG A 200 14.56 -0.28 -1.11
CA ARG A 200 15.04 -1.25 -0.11
C ARG A 200 13.86 -2.04 0.49
N GLY A 201 14.14 -3.24 1.01
CA GLY A 201 13.12 -4.09 1.63
C GLY A 201 12.35 -3.42 2.78
N HIS A 202 12.99 -2.53 3.54
CA HIS A 202 12.31 -1.80 4.60
C HIS A 202 11.24 -0.81 4.09
N ALA A 203 11.40 -0.28 2.86
CA ALA A 203 10.38 0.55 2.23
C ALA A 203 9.16 -0.29 1.83
N MET A 204 9.38 -1.47 1.24
CA MET A 204 8.33 -2.46 0.96
C MET A 204 7.60 -2.91 2.23
N PHE A 205 8.34 -3.10 3.33
CA PHE A 205 7.76 -3.43 4.63
C PHE A 205 6.89 -2.29 5.16
N GLY A 206 7.33 -1.05 5.02
CA GLY A 206 6.63 0.14 5.53
C GLY A 206 5.19 0.26 5.02
N THR A 207 4.98 -0.01 3.73
CA THR A 207 3.68 0.02 3.08
C THR A 207 2.95 -1.33 3.06
N GLY A 208 3.49 -2.37 3.74
CA GLY A 208 2.84 -3.67 3.91
C GLY A 208 2.96 -4.62 2.71
N GLN A 209 3.82 -4.32 1.74
CA GLN A 209 4.09 -5.25 0.64
C GLN A 209 4.85 -6.49 1.15
N LEU A 210 5.78 -6.29 2.08
CA LEU A 210 6.45 -7.39 2.77
C LEU A 210 5.89 -7.58 4.20
N PRO A 211 5.89 -8.83 4.70
CA PRO A 211 6.40 -10.06 4.08
C PRO A 211 5.42 -10.71 3.09
N LYS A 212 4.12 -10.36 3.10
CA LYS A 212 3.03 -11.12 2.49
C LYS A 212 3.13 -11.23 0.96
N PHE A 213 3.52 -10.16 0.27
CA PHE A 213 3.52 -10.06 -1.20
C PHE A 213 4.93 -10.13 -1.80
N GLY A 214 5.86 -10.80 -1.12
CA GLY A 214 7.22 -10.97 -1.63
C GLY A 214 7.28 -11.71 -2.96
N GLU A 215 6.44 -12.75 -3.15
CA GLU A 215 6.36 -13.54 -4.38
C GLU A 215 5.71 -12.77 -5.55
N ASP A 216 4.85 -11.77 -5.23
CA ASP A 216 4.24 -10.89 -6.23
C ASP A 216 5.14 -9.73 -6.68
N SER A 217 6.34 -9.63 -6.11
CA SER A 217 7.25 -8.51 -6.33
C SER A 217 8.55 -8.95 -7.00
N TYR A 218 9.03 -8.18 -7.96
CA TYR A 218 10.34 -8.38 -8.58
C TYR A 218 11.46 -7.87 -7.68
N ARG A 219 12.52 -8.65 -7.56
CA ARG A 219 13.72 -8.32 -6.78
C ARG A 219 14.97 -8.51 -7.63
N THR A 220 15.94 -7.60 -7.49
CA THR A 220 17.26 -7.75 -8.09
C THR A 220 18.10 -8.74 -7.27
N GLU A 221 18.96 -9.49 -7.95
CA GLU A 221 19.95 -10.36 -7.30
C GLU A 221 21.09 -9.54 -6.68
N GLY A 222 21.86 -10.17 -5.78
CA GLY A 222 23.03 -9.59 -5.09
C GLY A 222 22.78 -9.19 -3.65
N ASP A 223 23.87 -8.84 -2.95
CA ASP A 223 23.87 -8.57 -1.48
C ASP A 223 23.00 -7.37 -1.10
N ASP A 224 22.89 -6.38 -1.98
CA ASP A 224 22.10 -5.16 -1.78
C ASP A 224 20.72 -5.22 -2.50
N GLY A 225 20.18 -6.41 -2.69
CA GLY A 225 18.96 -6.70 -3.47
C GLY A 225 17.87 -5.65 -3.27
N ARG A 226 17.51 -5.00 -4.39
CA ARG A 226 16.45 -3.98 -4.45
C ARG A 226 15.16 -4.59 -4.95
N TRP A 227 14.06 -3.95 -4.63
CA TRP A 227 12.74 -4.31 -5.11
C TRP A 227 12.27 -3.30 -6.14
N LEU A 228 11.75 -3.76 -7.27
CA LEU A 228 10.98 -2.92 -8.19
C LEU A 228 9.63 -2.61 -7.54
N ILE A 229 9.23 -1.34 -7.57
CA ILE A 229 7.99 -0.92 -6.92
C ILE A 229 6.76 -1.51 -7.63
N PRO A 230 5.81 -2.14 -6.90
CA PRO A 230 4.53 -2.57 -7.47
C PRO A 230 3.53 -1.42 -7.58
N THR A 231 3.85 -0.27 -6.98
CA THR A 231 3.10 0.99 -6.92
C THR A 231 4.01 2.09 -6.40
N ALA A 232 3.81 3.33 -6.84
CA ALA A 232 4.54 4.48 -6.32
C ALA A 232 4.21 4.77 -4.84
N GLU A 233 3.12 4.23 -4.30
CA GLU A 233 2.80 4.26 -2.88
C GLU A 233 4.02 3.92 -2.02
N VAL A 234 4.79 2.89 -2.41
CA VAL A 234 5.98 2.46 -1.66
C VAL A 234 6.99 3.60 -1.51
N SER A 235 7.30 4.28 -2.59
CA SER A 235 8.27 5.36 -2.57
C SER A 235 7.72 6.63 -1.90
N LEU A 236 6.48 7.00 -2.21
CA LEU A 236 5.86 8.24 -1.74
C LEU A 236 5.56 8.21 -0.24
N THR A 237 4.97 7.12 0.26
CA THR A 237 4.61 7.01 1.67
C THR A 237 5.86 6.96 2.56
N ASN A 238 6.96 6.38 2.08
CA ASN A 238 8.22 6.35 2.81
C ASN A 238 8.97 7.71 2.89
N LEU A 239 8.48 8.78 2.25
CA LEU A 239 9.02 10.14 2.43
C LEU A 239 8.94 10.61 3.89
N VAL A 240 7.98 10.09 4.64
CA VAL A 240 7.80 10.40 6.08
C VAL A 240 8.34 9.33 7.03
N ARG A 241 9.02 8.30 6.51
CA ARG A 241 9.62 7.24 7.32
C ARG A 241 10.55 7.80 8.39
N GLU A 242 10.36 7.34 9.65
CA GLU A 242 11.18 7.72 10.83
C GLU A 242 11.18 9.22 11.13
N LYS A 243 10.22 9.97 10.56
CA LYS A 243 10.07 11.41 10.82
C LYS A 243 9.07 11.68 11.95
N ILE A 244 9.30 12.78 12.64
CA ILE A 244 8.34 13.43 13.53
C ILE A 244 8.02 14.77 12.90
N LEU A 245 6.85 14.85 12.28
CA LEU A 245 6.33 16.05 11.63
C LEU A 245 5.74 17.01 12.67
N SER A 246 5.59 18.27 12.33
CA SER A 246 4.69 19.16 13.07
C SER A 246 3.25 19.02 12.55
N GLU A 247 2.26 19.21 13.39
CA GLU A 247 0.84 19.16 12.98
C GLU A 247 0.54 20.13 11.82
N GLY A 248 1.18 21.31 11.81
CA GLY A 248 1.00 22.33 10.79
C GLY A 248 1.56 21.96 9.41
N GLU A 249 2.39 20.90 9.30
CA GLU A 249 2.83 20.36 8.01
C GLU A 249 1.77 19.45 7.37
N LEU A 250 0.76 19.00 8.12
CA LEU A 250 -0.27 18.08 7.66
C LEU A 250 -1.51 18.82 7.13
N PRO A 251 -2.20 18.32 6.10
CA PRO A 251 -1.88 17.10 5.37
C PRO A 251 -0.79 17.29 4.32
N LEU A 252 0.09 16.29 4.16
CA LEU A 252 0.98 16.18 3.00
C LEU A 252 0.28 15.36 1.91
N ARG A 253 0.37 15.81 0.65
CA ARG A 253 -0.25 15.14 -0.50
C ARG A 253 0.77 15.01 -1.62
N PHE A 254 1.03 13.78 -2.04
CA PHE A 254 2.02 13.45 -3.06
C PHE A 254 1.38 12.70 -4.21
N THR A 255 1.79 12.99 -5.44
CA THR A 255 1.40 12.23 -6.63
C THR A 255 2.62 11.89 -7.48
N ALA A 256 2.56 10.78 -8.18
CA ALA A 256 3.60 10.37 -9.11
C ALA A 256 3.01 9.53 -10.24
N LEU A 257 3.46 9.77 -11.47
CA LEU A 257 3.28 8.87 -12.61
C LEU A 257 4.51 7.98 -12.71
N THR A 258 4.35 6.68 -12.47
CA THR A 258 5.46 5.73 -12.54
C THR A 258 5.08 4.43 -13.24
N PRO A 259 6.06 3.74 -13.85
CA PRO A 259 5.95 2.31 -14.07
C PRO A 259 5.78 1.59 -12.73
N CYS A 260 4.95 0.55 -12.75
CA CYS A 260 4.69 -0.35 -11.63
C CYS A 260 4.94 -1.79 -12.11
N PHE A 261 5.48 -2.64 -11.23
CA PHE A 261 5.93 -3.99 -11.58
C PHE A 261 5.32 -5.03 -10.65
N ARG A 262 4.57 -5.99 -11.22
CA ARG A 262 3.92 -7.08 -10.46
C ARG A 262 4.16 -8.41 -11.14
N SER A 263 4.61 -9.42 -10.40
CA SER A 263 4.79 -10.77 -10.96
C SER A 263 3.47 -11.52 -11.16
N GLU A 264 2.36 -11.03 -10.55
CA GLU A 264 1.02 -11.60 -10.71
C GLU A 264 0.98 -13.12 -10.41
N ALA A 265 1.74 -13.57 -9.40
CA ALA A 265 1.95 -14.97 -9.07
C ALA A 265 0.63 -15.73 -8.78
N GLY A 266 -0.36 -15.03 -8.19
CA GLY A 266 -1.68 -15.61 -7.87
C GLY A 266 -2.71 -15.55 -8.99
N ALA A 267 -2.40 -14.96 -10.17
CA ALA A 267 -3.37 -14.66 -11.22
C ALA A 267 -3.24 -15.56 -12.48
N ALA A 268 -2.82 -16.80 -12.29
CA ALA A 268 -2.66 -17.74 -13.41
C ALA A 268 -3.98 -17.92 -14.19
N GLY A 269 -3.94 -17.69 -15.52
CA GLY A 269 -5.09 -17.87 -16.42
C GLY A 269 -6.14 -16.75 -16.42
N LYS A 270 -6.04 -15.74 -15.55
CA LYS A 270 -6.96 -14.59 -15.52
C LYS A 270 -6.44 -13.45 -16.40
N ASP A 271 -7.31 -12.84 -17.20
CA ASP A 271 -7.02 -11.64 -18.03
C ASP A 271 -5.68 -11.75 -18.78
N THR A 272 -5.46 -12.84 -19.50
CA THR A 272 -4.19 -13.11 -20.23
C THR A 272 -4.07 -12.35 -21.54
N ARG A 273 -5.16 -11.75 -22.03
CA ARG A 273 -5.22 -10.94 -23.26
C ARG A 273 -5.42 -9.46 -22.92
N GLY A 274 -4.81 -8.59 -23.72
CA GLY A 274 -5.01 -7.15 -23.61
C GLY A 274 -4.23 -6.49 -22.46
N LEU A 275 -4.69 -5.30 -22.02
CA LEU A 275 -4.00 -4.42 -21.10
C LEU A 275 -4.59 -4.41 -19.67
N ILE A 276 -5.61 -5.23 -19.38
CA ILE A 276 -6.29 -5.23 -18.07
C ILE A 276 -5.35 -5.67 -16.95
N ARG A 277 -4.51 -6.67 -17.23
CA ARG A 277 -3.56 -7.22 -16.26
C ARG A 277 -2.19 -7.40 -16.89
N GLN A 278 -1.22 -6.63 -16.41
CA GLN A 278 0.13 -6.56 -16.95
C GLN A 278 1.18 -6.70 -15.85
N HIS A 279 2.35 -7.27 -16.20
CA HIS A 279 3.52 -7.34 -15.32
C HIS A 279 4.20 -5.98 -15.14
N GLN A 280 4.08 -5.11 -16.14
CA GLN A 280 4.55 -3.73 -16.13
C GLN A 280 3.46 -2.82 -16.68
N PHE A 281 3.09 -1.78 -15.93
CA PHE A 281 2.08 -0.81 -16.32
C PHE A 281 2.34 0.54 -15.66
N ASP A 282 1.84 1.61 -16.28
CA ASP A 282 1.95 2.95 -15.72
C ASP A 282 0.73 3.28 -14.86
N LYS A 283 0.97 3.93 -13.72
CA LYS A 283 -0.07 4.38 -12.80
C LYS A 283 0.26 5.76 -12.25
N VAL A 284 -0.74 6.63 -12.21
CA VAL A 284 -0.70 7.82 -11.38
C VAL A 284 -1.13 7.42 -9.98
N GLU A 285 -0.27 7.65 -9.00
CA GLU A 285 -0.52 7.33 -7.60
C GLU A 285 -0.80 8.58 -6.80
N LEU A 286 -1.73 8.48 -5.85
CA LEU A 286 -2.04 9.50 -4.86
C LEU A 286 -1.68 8.96 -3.48
N VAL A 287 -0.96 9.76 -2.69
CA VAL A 287 -0.67 9.45 -1.29
C VAL A 287 -0.98 10.68 -0.45
N SER A 288 -1.69 10.47 0.65
CA SER A 288 -1.92 11.51 1.64
C SER A 288 -1.43 11.06 3.02
N ILE A 289 -0.77 11.97 3.73
CA ILE A 289 -0.34 11.80 5.12
C ILE A 289 -1.08 12.84 5.93
N THR A 290 -1.85 12.41 6.94
CA THR A 290 -2.74 13.31 7.65
C THR A 290 -2.84 12.99 9.14
N THR A 291 -3.55 13.82 9.90
CA THR A 291 -3.94 13.53 11.28
C THR A 291 -5.05 12.49 11.32
N PRO A 292 -5.23 11.75 12.41
CA PRO A 292 -6.33 10.80 12.57
C PRO A 292 -7.70 11.41 12.30
N ASP A 293 -7.96 12.60 12.82
CA ASP A 293 -9.29 13.27 12.73
C ASP A 293 -9.64 13.71 11.30
N ALA A 294 -8.65 14.04 10.47
CA ALA A 294 -8.86 14.46 9.09
C ALA A 294 -8.89 13.28 8.10
N SER A 295 -8.59 12.08 8.57
CA SER A 295 -8.33 10.91 7.72
C SER A 295 -9.52 10.50 6.85
N ASP A 296 -10.74 10.50 7.38
CA ASP A 296 -11.93 10.09 6.62
C ASP A 296 -12.32 11.15 5.57
N ALA A 297 -12.22 12.44 5.91
CA ALA A 297 -12.44 13.52 4.96
C ALA A 297 -11.41 13.52 3.83
N GLU A 298 -10.16 13.21 4.15
CA GLU A 298 -9.09 13.09 3.14
C GLU A 298 -9.29 11.86 2.24
N HIS A 299 -9.88 10.77 2.76
CA HIS A 299 -10.25 9.60 1.97
C HIS A 299 -11.33 9.93 0.92
N GLU A 300 -12.39 10.64 1.32
CA GLU A 300 -13.41 11.13 0.41
C GLU A 300 -12.81 12.05 -0.67
N ARG A 301 -11.95 12.99 -0.26
CA ARG A 301 -11.29 13.91 -1.16
C ARG A 301 -10.37 13.21 -2.18
N MET A 302 -9.59 12.20 -1.74
CA MET A 302 -8.74 11.40 -2.60
C MET A 302 -9.57 10.63 -3.63
N THR A 303 -10.66 10.00 -3.20
CA THR A 303 -11.57 9.27 -4.07
C THR A 303 -12.22 10.21 -5.10
N GLN A 304 -12.64 11.41 -4.66
CA GLN A 304 -13.18 12.42 -5.58
C GLN A 304 -12.15 12.88 -6.62
N ALA A 305 -10.87 12.97 -6.27
CA ALA A 305 -9.81 13.30 -7.24
C ALA A 305 -9.72 12.25 -8.36
N ALA A 306 -9.81 10.96 -7.99
CA ALA A 306 -9.85 9.87 -8.98
C ALA A 306 -11.16 9.88 -9.81
N GLU A 307 -12.30 10.13 -9.18
CA GLU A 307 -13.60 10.26 -9.88
C GLU A 307 -13.57 11.40 -10.91
N THR A 308 -12.94 12.53 -10.58
CA THR A 308 -12.84 13.69 -11.46
C THR A 308 -12.16 13.36 -12.80
N ILE A 309 -11.18 12.45 -12.79
CA ILE A 309 -10.56 11.97 -14.04
C ILE A 309 -11.59 11.28 -14.92
N LEU A 310 -12.41 10.39 -14.36
CA LEU A 310 -13.42 9.64 -15.10
C LEU A 310 -14.55 10.57 -15.58
N ASP A 311 -14.98 11.51 -14.74
CA ASP A 311 -15.98 12.54 -15.11
C ASP A 311 -15.50 13.41 -16.28
N ARG A 312 -14.25 13.87 -16.25
CA ARG A 312 -13.65 14.70 -17.33
C ARG A 312 -13.46 13.91 -18.63
N LEU A 313 -13.17 12.61 -18.51
CA LEU A 313 -13.10 11.71 -19.66
C LEU A 313 -14.50 11.23 -20.11
N GLN A 314 -15.57 11.62 -19.44
CA GLN A 314 -16.96 11.23 -19.72
C GLN A 314 -17.13 9.69 -19.77
N LEU A 315 -16.41 8.96 -18.94
CA LEU A 315 -16.47 7.52 -18.85
C LEU A 315 -17.53 7.10 -17.82
N PRO A 316 -18.43 6.13 -18.14
CA PRO A 316 -19.38 5.61 -17.15
C PRO A 316 -18.64 4.78 -16.10
N TYR A 317 -18.92 5.05 -14.83
CA TYR A 317 -18.29 4.33 -13.71
C TYR A 317 -19.21 4.17 -12.52
N ARG A 318 -18.82 3.31 -11.60
CA ARG A 318 -19.45 3.15 -10.29
C ARG A 318 -18.39 3.17 -9.19
N ARG A 319 -18.80 3.70 -8.03
CA ARG A 319 -17.98 3.68 -6.80
C ARG A 319 -18.47 2.54 -5.90
N MET A 320 -17.56 1.70 -5.48
CA MET A 320 -17.80 0.55 -4.61
C MET A 320 -17.19 0.81 -3.24
N LEU A 321 -17.91 0.47 -2.16
CA LEU A 321 -17.32 0.30 -0.84
C LEU A 321 -16.98 -1.19 -0.69
N LEU A 322 -15.71 -1.51 -0.53
CA LEU A 322 -15.28 -2.89 -0.39
C LEU A 322 -15.67 -3.47 0.96
N CYS A 323 -16.07 -4.73 0.95
CA CYS A 323 -16.31 -5.51 2.17
C CYS A 323 -14.98 -5.92 2.84
N ALA A 324 -15.05 -6.33 4.10
CA ALA A 324 -13.90 -6.66 4.91
C ALA A 324 -12.99 -7.72 4.29
N GLY A 325 -13.54 -8.73 3.61
CA GLY A 325 -12.78 -9.81 2.98
C GLY A 325 -12.05 -9.43 1.70
N ASP A 326 -12.56 -8.42 0.98
CA ASP A 326 -12.03 -7.99 -0.32
C ASP A 326 -10.98 -6.86 -0.22
N MET A 327 -10.96 -6.11 0.89
CA MET A 327 -10.00 -5.02 1.08
C MET A 327 -8.53 -5.48 1.08
N GLY A 328 -7.63 -4.63 0.60
CA GLY A 328 -6.19 -4.79 0.67
C GLY A 328 -5.66 -4.98 2.10
N PHE A 329 -4.49 -5.61 2.25
CA PHE A 329 -3.89 -6.01 3.53
C PHE A 329 -3.75 -4.87 4.55
N THR A 330 -3.36 -3.68 4.10
CA THR A 330 -3.11 -2.52 4.96
C THR A 330 -4.33 -1.63 5.16
N ALA A 331 -5.38 -1.85 4.40
CA ALA A 331 -6.55 -0.98 4.38
C ALA A 331 -7.44 -1.17 5.61
N LYS A 332 -7.89 -0.05 6.16
CA LYS A 332 -8.95 0.06 7.16
C LYS A 332 -10.32 0.25 6.49
N LYS A 333 -10.34 0.97 5.34
CA LYS A 333 -11.50 1.21 4.49
C LYS A 333 -11.03 1.47 3.07
N THR A 334 -11.74 0.94 2.07
CA THR A 334 -11.38 1.10 0.66
C THR A 334 -12.60 1.42 -0.18
N TYR A 335 -12.44 2.38 -1.08
CA TYR A 335 -13.33 2.60 -2.20
C TYR A 335 -12.65 2.22 -3.50
N ASP A 336 -13.32 1.41 -4.31
CA ASP A 336 -12.91 1.14 -5.68
C ASP A 336 -13.78 1.91 -6.67
N LEU A 337 -13.16 2.38 -7.74
CA LEU A 337 -13.87 2.87 -8.91
C LEU A 337 -13.79 1.81 -9.98
N GLU A 338 -14.93 1.47 -10.55
CA GLU A 338 -15.03 0.52 -11.65
C GLU A 338 -15.62 1.23 -12.87
N VAL A 339 -14.92 1.15 -14.00
CA VAL A 339 -15.31 1.75 -15.28
C VAL A 339 -16.05 0.73 -16.14
N TRP A 340 -17.07 1.17 -16.87
CA TRP A 340 -17.78 0.33 -17.83
C TRP A 340 -16.90 0.05 -19.06
N LEU A 341 -16.79 -1.21 -19.43
CA LEU A 341 -16.13 -1.66 -20.66
C LEU A 341 -17.16 -2.29 -21.60
N PRO A 342 -17.51 -1.61 -22.69
CA PRO A 342 -18.54 -2.06 -23.62
C PRO A 342 -18.28 -3.42 -24.26
N GLY A 343 -17.01 -3.71 -24.62
CA GLY A 343 -16.61 -4.97 -25.24
C GLY A 343 -16.86 -6.18 -24.34
N GLN A 344 -16.72 -6.01 -23.02
CA GLN A 344 -16.98 -7.05 -22.03
C GLN A 344 -18.40 -6.99 -21.44
N SER A 345 -19.15 -5.91 -21.72
CA SER A 345 -20.44 -5.61 -21.08
C SER A 345 -20.37 -5.68 -19.55
N ALA A 346 -19.27 -5.19 -18.96
CA ALA A 346 -18.97 -5.30 -17.53
C ALA A 346 -18.27 -4.05 -16.98
N TYR A 347 -18.43 -3.83 -15.69
CA TYR A 347 -17.61 -2.88 -14.94
C TYR A 347 -16.29 -3.55 -14.53
N ARG A 348 -15.19 -2.82 -14.66
CA ARG A 348 -13.84 -3.29 -14.28
C ARG A 348 -13.16 -2.25 -13.41
N GLU A 349 -12.50 -2.68 -12.35
CA GLU A 349 -11.72 -1.83 -11.46
C GLU A 349 -10.70 -1.00 -12.23
N ILE A 350 -10.68 0.32 -11.99
CA ILE A 350 -9.74 1.27 -12.61
C ILE A 350 -8.97 2.09 -11.58
N SER A 351 -9.50 2.21 -10.37
CA SER A 351 -8.86 2.88 -9.24
C SER A 351 -9.29 2.21 -7.94
N SER A 352 -8.39 2.17 -6.98
CA SER A 352 -8.64 1.74 -5.61
C SER A 352 -8.06 2.78 -4.67
N CYS A 353 -8.87 3.33 -3.75
CA CYS A 353 -8.50 4.37 -2.79
C CYS A 353 -8.68 3.84 -1.37
N SER A 354 -7.60 3.75 -0.60
CA SER A 354 -7.58 3.15 0.73
C SER A 354 -7.15 4.12 1.82
N ASN A 355 -7.91 4.16 2.91
CA ASN A 355 -7.48 4.70 4.18
C ASN A 355 -6.85 3.56 4.99
N CYS A 356 -5.56 3.70 5.34
CA CYS A 356 -4.80 2.70 6.10
C CYS A 356 -4.76 3.01 7.62
N GLY A 357 -5.32 4.13 8.06
CA GLY A 357 -5.17 4.58 9.43
C GLY A 357 -3.69 4.72 9.81
N ASP A 358 -3.33 4.33 11.01
CA ASP A 358 -1.96 4.38 11.53
C ASP A 358 -1.14 3.10 11.23
N PHE A 359 -1.72 2.13 10.51
CA PHE A 359 -1.13 0.81 10.29
C PHE A 359 0.24 0.87 9.60
N GLN A 360 0.36 1.64 8.52
CA GLN A 360 1.61 1.84 7.80
C GLN A 360 2.55 2.78 8.57
N ALA A 361 2.02 3.82 9.18
CA ALA A 361 2.79 4.76 10.00
C ALA A 361 3.52 4.04 11.15
N ARG A 362 2.89 3.05 11.79
CA ARG A 362 3.55 2.21 12.81
C ARG A 362 4.68 1.34 12.22
N ARG A 363 4.55 0.85 10.99
CA ARG A 363 5.62 0.11 10.30
C ARG A 363 6.81 0.99 9.94
N MET A 364 6.54 2.26 9.63
CA MET A 364 7.54 3.25 9.21
C MET A 364 8.03 4.14 10.35
N ASN A 365 7.41 4.04 11.54
CA ASN A 365 7.67 4.94 12.66
C ASN A 365 7.45 6.42 12.30
N ALA A 366 6.42 6.71 11.49
CA ALA A 366 6.05 8.05 11.06
C ALA A 366 5.06 8.67 12.04
N ARG A 367 5.43 9.79 12.65
CA ARG A 367 4.66 10.44 13.74
C ARG A 367 4.57 11.93 13.51
N TYR A 368 3.66 12.58 14.24
CA TYR A 368 3.61 14.02 14.33
C TYR A 368 3.48 14.48 15.78
N ARG A 369 3.72 15.76 16.00
CA ARG A 369 3.63 16.41 17.32
C ARG A 369 2.64 17.55 17.24
N VAL A 370 1.72 17.55 18.19
CA VAL A 370 0.80 18.68 18.44
C VAL A 370 1.53 19.74 19.27
N PRO A 371 1.54 21.02 18.87
CA PRO A 371 2.16 22.07 19.66
C PRO A 371 1.58 22.15 21.08
N GLY A 372 2.44 22.18 22.07
CA GLY A 372 2.04 22.24 23.49
C GLY A 372 1.72 20.90 24.15
N GLU A 373 1.63 19.82 23.41
CA GLU A 373 1.41 18.48 23.96
C GLU A 373 2.71 17.73 24.22
N LYS A 374 2.68 16.86 25.24
CA LYS A 374 3.78 15.92 25.51
C LYS A 374 3.59 14.64 24.69
N GLY A 375 4.63 14.27 23.94
CA GLY A 375 4.62 13.01 23.17
C GLY A 375 4.45 13.23 21.67
N THR A 376 4.14 12.16 20.97
CA THR A 376 3.91 12.14 19.52
C THR A 376 2.80 11.13 19.20
N THR A 377 2.04 11.41 18.15
CA THR A 377 0.98 10.55 17.63
C THR A 377 1.39 10.01 16.26
N PHE A 378 1.01 8.79 15.91
CA PHE A 378 1.21 8.25 14.58
C PHE A 378 0.32 9.00 13.57
N VAL A 379 0.88 9.34 12.41
CA VAL A 379 0.08 9.87 11.30
C VAL A 379 -0.84 8.80 10.73
N HIS A 380 -1.89 9.20 10.03
CA HIS A 380 -2.64 8.31 9.14
C HIS A 380 -2.11 8.43 7.72
N THR A 381 -2.12 7.31 7.01
CA THR A 381 -1.70 7.23 5.60
C THR A 381 -2.86 6.79 4.74
N LEU A 382 -2.95 7.40 3.56
CA LEU A 382 -3.92 7.04 2.54
C LEU A 382 -3.19 6.88 1.20
N ASN A 383 -3.63 5.95 0.40
CA ASN A 383 -3.13 5.74 -0.95
C ASN A 383 -4.29 5.50 -1.92
N GLY A 384 -4.09 5.86 -3.17
CA GLY A 384 -5.08 5.60 -4.21
C GLY A 384 -4.52 5.73 -5.60
N SER A 385 -5.11 5.01 -6.55
CA SER A 385 -4.80 5.20 -7.96
C SER A 385 -5.51 6.42 -8.49
N GLY A 386 -4.76 7.36 -8.98
CA GLY A 386 -5.30 8.60 -9.54
C GLY A 386 -5.31 8.75 -11.07
N VAL A 387 -5.35 7.75 -11.93
CA VAL A 387 -5.93 6.44 -12.09
C VAL A 387 -4.88 5.49 -12.72
N ALA A 388 -5.16 4.19 -12.93
CA ALA A 388 -4.31 3.28 -13.70
C ALA A 388 -4.33 3.66 -15.19
N VAL A 389 -3.18 4.10 -15.74
CA VAL A 389 -3.12 4.66 -17.12
C VAL A 389 -3.49 3.62 -18.17
N GLY A 390 -3.01 2.38 -18.03
CA GLY A 390 -3.33 1.31 -18.98
C GLY A 390 -4.81 0.96 -19.02
N ARG A 391 -5.48 0.90 -17.84
CA ARG A 391 -6.94 0.65 -17.76
C ARG A 391 -7.74 1.86 -18.25
N ALA A 392 -7.28 3.08 -18.03
CA ALA A 392 -7.89 4.28 -18.60
C ALA A 392 -7.77 4.30 -20.13
N LEU A 393 -6.62 3.86 -20.68
CA LEU A 393 -6.45 3.67 -22.10
C LEU A 393 -7.47 2.67 -22.66
N VAL A 394 -7.63 1.51 -22.01
CA VAL A 394 -8.65 0.53 -22.39
C VAL A 394 -10.05 1.13 -22.36
N ALA A 395 -10.40 1.84 -21.29
CA ALA A 395 -11.71 2.45 -21.17
C ALA A 395 -11.99 3.49 -22.26
N VAL A 396 -11.01 4.32 -22.58
CA VAL A 396 -11.13 5.29 -23.70
C VAL A 396 -11.27 4.56 -25.04
N LEU A 397 -10.41 3.58 -25.32
CA LEU A 397 -10.49 2.82 -26.58
C LEU A 397 -11.87 2.17 -26.75
N GLU A 398 -12.38 1.49 -25.71
CA GLU A 398 -13.64 0.75 -25.83
C GLU A 398 -14.89 1.65 -25.79
N ASN A 399 -14.90 2.72 -24.99
CA ASN A 399 -16.07 3.62 -24.94
C ASN A 399 -16.16 4.61 -26.11
N TYR A 400 -15.05 4.90 -26.77
CA TYR A 400 -14.99 5.87 -27.88
C TYR A 400 -14.75 5.22 -29.24
N GLN A 401 -14.81 3.86 -29.33
CA GLN A 401 -14.66 3.12 -30.57
C GLN A 401 -15.77 3.45 -31.58
N GLN A 402 -15.41 3.40 -32.85
CA GLN A 402 -16.31 3.57 -33.96
C GLN A 402 -16.44 2.25 -34.74
N GLU A 403 -17.48 2.14 -35.59
CA GLU A 403 -17.73 0.93 -36.40
C GLU A 403 -16.54 0.56 -37.29
N ASP A 404 -15.86 1.57 -37.84
CA ASP A 404 -14.67 1.43 -38.70
C ASP A 404 -13.40 1.01 -37.94
N GLY A 405 -13.46 0.91 -36.63
CA GLY A 405 -12.31 0.55 -35.79
C GLY A 405 -11.48 1.72 -35.32
N SER A 406 -11.80 2.92 -35.73
CA SER A 406 -11.17 4.14 -35.22
C SER A 406 -11.68 4.49 -33.82
N VAL A 407 -11.00 5.41 -33.14
CA VAL A 407 -11.37 5.86 -31.78
C VAL A 407 -11.35 7.38 -31.74
N ILE A 408 -12.45 7.98 -31.33
CA ILE A 408 -12.53 9.42 -31.07
C ILE A 408 -11.74 9.74 -29.81
N VAL A 409 -10.93 10.77 -29.87
CA VAL A 409 -10.17 11.27 -28.70
C VAL A 409 -11.11 12.11 -27.84
N PRO A 410 -11.26 11.82 -26.53
CA PRO A 410 -12.03 12.65 -25.61
C PRO A 410 -11.56 14.12 -25.62
N ASP A 411 -12.48 15.07 -25.59
CA ASP A 411 -12.18 16.51 -25.65
C ASP A 411 -11.16 16.96 -24.62
N ALA A 412 -11.22 16.41 -23.41
CA ALA A 412 -10.28 16.71 -22.34
C ALA A 412 -8.81 16.37 -22.69
N LEU A 413 -8.58 15.45 -23.62
CA LEU A 413 -7.25 15.01 -24.03
C LEU A 413 -6.72 15.74 -25.28
N LEU A 414 -7.54 16.51 -25.99
CA LEU A 414 -7.13 17.20 -27.21
C LEU A 414 -5.88 18.11 -27.05
N PRO A 415 -5.73 18.86 -25.93
CA PRO A 415 -4.53 19.65 -25.69
C PRO A 415 -3.25 18.81 -25.63
N TYR A 416 -3.34 17.59 -25.08
CA TYR A 416 -2.21 16.67 -24.94
C TYR A 416 -1.93 15.86 -26.20
N MET A 417 -2.93 15.71 -27.07
CA MET A 417 -2.86 14.96 -28.32
C MET A 417 -2.35 15.79 -29.52
N GLY A 418 -2.01 17.10 -29.30
CA GLY A 418 -1.47 17.96 -30.34
C GLY A 418 -2.40 18.10 -31.54
N GLY A 419 -3.70 18.23 -31.29
CA GLY A 419 -4.73 18.41 -32.30
C GLY A 419 -5.22 17.12 -32.97
N CYS A 420 -4.73 15.94 -32.56
CA CYS A 420 -5.26 14.65 -33.03
C CYS A 420 -6.62 14.43 -32.40
N THR A 421 -7.69 14.40 -33.17
CA THR A 421 -9.08 14.24 -32.72
C THR A 421 -9.57 12.79 -32.84
N LYS A 422 -8.84 11.95 -33.58
CA LYS A 422 -9.24 10.57 -33.90
C LYS A 422 -8.00 9.68 -34.07
N LEU A 423 -7.99 8.50 -33.51
CA LEU A 423 -7.02 7.47 -33.87
C LEU A 423 -7.60 6.65 -35.02
N GLU A 424 -6.84 6.53 -36.09
CA GLU A 424 -7.20 5.74 -37.27
C GLU A 424 -6.51 4.38 -37.23
N PRO A 425 -7.17 3.29 -37.71
CA PRO A 425 -6.59 1.95 -37.85
C PRO A 425 -5.35 1.89 -38.73
#